data_15671c8308d3a023666de77dffd66ab3
#
_entry.id   15671c8308d3a023666de77dffd66ab3
#
_cell.length_a   1.000
_cell.length_b   1.000
_cell.length_c   1.000
_cell.angle_alpha   90.00
_cell.angle_beta   90.00
_cell.angle_gamma   90.00
#
_symmetry.space_group_name_H-M   'P 1'
#
loop_
_entity.id
_entity.type
_entity.pdbx_description
1 polymer ?
#
loop_
_entity_poly.entity_id
_entity_poly.type
_entity_poly.pdbx_seq_one_letter_code
_entity_poly.pdbx_strand_id
1 'polypeptide(L)'
;HKVKTYLTLNTIVFEEELAELEEIIVAAKQNGVDRIICSDLAVADLCHKYKFPFCISTQSSISNSRAADVYKRMGAVRIVLARECSLDEIKKIRAKTDLEIEAFVHGAMCIAVSGRCFMSHHLFGKSANRGECIQPCRREFEVHDNAIDNSLIIGEDYVMSPKDLCTVEFIDQLIEAGI
;
A
#
# COMPACT_ATOMS: atom_id res chain seq x y z
N HIS A 1 -13.82 -18.51 15.97
CA HIS A 1 -12.91 -17.35 16.11
C HIS A 1 -13.54 -16.15 15.41
N LYS A 2 -13.63 -15.01 16.11
CA LYS A 2 -14.09 -13.74 15.50
C LYS A 2 -12.90 -13.05 14.83
N VAL A 3 -12.50 -13.53 13.65
CA VAL A 3 -11.49 -12.87 12.81
C VAL A 3 -12.21 -11.98 11.82
N LYS A 4 -11.76 -10.73 11.68
CA LYS A 4 -12.28 -9.81 10.67
C LYS A 4 -11.70 -10.14 9.30
N THR A 5 -12.53 -10.04 8.28
CA THR A 5 -12.16 -10.27 6.89
C THR A 5 -12.14 -8.97 6.10
N TYR A 6 -11.07 -8.73 5.36
CA TYR A 6 -10.92 -7.53 4.53
C TYR A 6 -10.69 -7.94 3.08
N LEU A 7 -11.48 -7.36 2.18
CA LEU A 7 -11.29 -7.55 0.74
C LEU A 7 -10.42 -6.42 0.19
N THR A 8 -9.35 -6.77 -0.50
CA THR A 8 -8.46 -5.79 -1.14
C THR A 8 -8.96 -5.45 -2.54
N LEU A 9 -9.34 -4.19 -2.76
CA LEU A 9 -9.67 -3.56 -4.03
C LEU A 9 -8.78 -2.32 -4.18
N ASN A 10 -7.47 -2.53 -4.10
CA ASN A 10 -6.47 -1.47 -3.96
C ASN A 10 -5.59 -1.26 -5.20
N THR A 11 -5.99 -1.81 -6.33
CA THR A 11 -5.37 -1.56 -7.64
C THR A 11 -6.02 -0.38 -8.34
N ILE A 12 -5.42 0.09 -9.44
CA ILE A 12 -6.03 1.05 -10.35
C ILE A 12 -7.29 0.42 -10.97
N VAL A 13 -8.36 1.19 -11.06
CA VAL A 13 -9.64 0.78 -11.69
C VAL A 13 -9.80 1.52 -13.02
N PHE A 14 -10.20 0.79 -14.07
CA PHE A 14 -10.51 1.37 -15.38
C PHE A 14 -12.03 1.58 -15.53
N GLU A 15 -12.42 2.44 -16.47
CA GLU A 15 -13.82 2.81 -16.68
C GLU A 15 -14.74 1.62 -16.95
N GLU A 16 -14.26 0.66 -17.76
CA GLU A 16 -15.00 -0.55 -18.10
C GLU A 16 -15.19 -1.53 -16.92
N GLU A 17 -14.45 -1.37 -15.84
CA GLU A 17 -14.50 -2.22 -14.64
C GLU A 17 -15.48 -1.69 -13.58
N LEU A 18 -15.99 -0.46 -13.73
CA LEU A 18 -16.80 0.19 -12.68
C LEU A 18 -18.07 -0.58 -12.36
N ALA A 19 -18.74 -1.16 -13.35
CA ALA A 19 -19.97 -1.93 -13.13
C ALA A 19 -19.69 -3.22 -12.34
N GLU A 20 -18.65 -3.97 -12.73
CA GLU A 20 -18.22 -5.19 -12.02
C GLU A 20 -17.74 -4.87 -10.60
N LEU A 21 -17.00 -3.77 -10.43
CA LEU A 21 -16.53 -3.30 -9.13
C LEU A 21 -17.71 -3.05 -8.17
N GLU A 22 -18.78 -2.42 -8.65
CA GLU A 22 -19.98 -2.17 -7.85
C GLU A 22 -20.66 -3.48 -7.42
N GLU A 23 -20.76 -4.45 -8.32
CA GLU A 23 -21.29 -5.79 -8.03
C GLU A 23 -20.44 -6.51 -6.97
N ILE A 24 -19.10 -6.44 -7.09
CA ILE A 24 -18.18 -7.04 -6.12
C ILE A 24 -18.36 -6.44 -4.73
N ILE A 25 -18.49 -5.11 -4.62
CA ILE A 25 -18.68 -4.40 -3.34
C ILE A 25 -20.01 -4.83 -2.69
N VAL A 26 -21.08 -4.89 -3.46
CA VAL A 26 -22.39 -5.33 -2.98
C VAL A 26 -22.33 -6.78 -2.51
N ALA A 27 -21.74 -7.68 -3.31
CA ALA A 27 -21.58 -9.09 -2.98
C ALA A 27 -20.72 -9.29 -1.72
N ALA A 28 -19.61 -8.56 -1.59
CA ALA A 28 -18.74 -8.59 -0.41
C ALA A 28 -19.51 -8.24 0.87
N LYS A 29 -20.32 -7.19 0.81
CA LYS A 29 -21.16 -6.78 1.93
C LYS A 29 -22.20 -7.81 2.30
N GLN A 30 -22.88 -8.40 1.32
CA GLN A 30 -23.90 -9.44 1.51
C GLN A 30 -23.31 -10.72 2.12
N ASN A 31 -22.06 -11.03 1.80
CA ASN A 31 -21.36 -12.23 2.29
C ASN A 31 -20.57 -11.98 3.60
N GLY A 32 -20.77 -10.85 4.27
CA GLY A 32 -20.24 -10.59 5.61
C GLY A 32 -18.76 -10.26 5.65
N VAL A 33 -18.19 -9.74 4.56
CA VAL A 33 -16.86 -9.10 4.60
C VAL A 33 -16.92 -7.88 5.51
N ASP A 34 -15.95 -7.72 6.40
CA ASP A 34 -15.99 -6.65 7.39
C ASP A 34 -15.59 -5.30 6.81
N ARG A 35 -14.58 -5.24 5.93
CA ARG A 35 -14.06 -3.99 5.35
C ARG A 35 -13.50 -4.20 3.94
N ILE A 36 -13.43 -3.11 3.19
CA ILE A 36 -12.69 -3.01 1.93
C ILE A 36 -11.35 -2.29 2.20
N ILE A 37 -10.27 -2.71 1.54
CA ILE A 37 -9.01 -1.95 1.47
C ILE A 37 -8.89 -1.40 0.05
N CYS A 38 -8.84 -0.07 -0.11
CA CYS A 38 -8.82 0.59 -1.40
C CYS A 38 -7.75 1.69 -1.50
N SER A 39 -7.42 2.08 -2.72
CA SER A 39 -6.61 3.26 -3.03
C SER A 39 -7.27 4.14 -4.07
N ASP A 40 -8.08 3.55 -4.95
CA ASP A 40 -8.85 4.26 -5.96
C ASP A 40 -10.06 4.97 -5.36
N LEU A 41 -10.30 6.21 -5.80
CA LEU A 41 -11.39 7.03 -5.29
C LEU A 41 -12.76 6.48 -5.69
N ALA A 42 -12.87 5.80 -6.84
CA ALA A 42 -14.12 5.16 -7.25
C ALA A 42 -14.54 4.06 -6.26
N VAL A 43 -13.58 3.26 -5.77
CA VAL A 43 -13.85 2.25 -4.73
C VAL A 43 -14.30 2.92 -3.43
N ALA A 44 -13.63 4.00 -3.02
CA ALA A 44 -13.99 4.73 -1.80
C ALA A 44 -15.39 5.35 -1.88
N ASP A 45 -15.75 5.93 -3.02
CA ASP A 45 -17.07 6.51 -3.28
C ASP A 45 -18.17 5.44 -3.26
N LEU A 46 -17.96 4.30 -3.92
CA LEU A 46 -18.90 3.19 -3.88
C LEU A 46 -19.05 2.62 -2.46
N CYS A 47 -17.97 2.49 -1.70
CA CYS A 47 -18.03 2.09 -0.29
C CYS A 47 -18.87 3.09 0.52
N HIS A 48 -18.71 4.40 0.31
CA HIS A 48 -19.49 5.44 0.94
C HIS A 48 -20.99 5.33 0.56
N LYS A 49 -21.27 5.18 -0.74
CA LYS A 49 -22.63 4.97 -1.28
C LYS A 49 -23.36 3.81 -0.59
N TYR A 50 -22.66 2.70 -0.43
CA TYR A 50 -23.22 1.48 0.18
C TYR A 50 -23.06 1.42 1.70
N LYS A 51 -22.53 2.46 2.36
CA LYS A 51 -22.24 2.48 3.81
C LYS A 51 -21.44 1.24 4.23
N PHE A 52 -20.41 0.91 3.46
CA PHE A 52 -19.52 -0.21 3.72
C PHE A 52 -18.19 0.34 4.27
N PRO A 53 -17.76 -0.07 5.49
CA PRO A 53 -16.52 0.43 6.07
C PRO A 53 -15.32 0.14 5.18
N PHE A 54 -14.44 1.12 4.98
CA PHE A 54 -13.25 0.94 4.16
C PHE A 54 -12.01 1.53 4.79
N CYS A 55 -10.88 0.98 4.39
CA CYS A 55 -9.53 1.35 4.79
C CYS A 55 -8.77 1.89 3.58
N ILE A 56 -7.99 2.94 3.77
CA ILE A 56 -7.14 3.47 2.70
C ILE A 56 -5.81 2.72 2.69
N SER A 57 -5.50 2.15 1.54
CA SER A 57 -4.29 1.35 1.32
C SER A 57 -3.01 2.19 1.31
N THR A 58 -1.87 1.53 1.52
CA THR A 58 -0.53 2.13 1.40
C THR A 58 -0.26 2.74 0.03
N GLN A 59 -0.94 2.31 -1.04
CA GLN A 59 -0.81 2.92 -2.38
C GLN A 59 -1.21 4.39 -2.40
N SER A 60 -2.00 4.87 -1.44
CA SER A 60 -2.32 6.30 -1.29
C SER A 60 -1.21 7.11 -0.62
N SER A 61 -0.13 6.47 -0.16
CA SER A 61 1.08 7.07 0.41
C SER A 61 0.80 8.17 1.45
N ILE A 62 -0.09 7.87 2.41
CA ILE A 62 -0.48 8.83 3.45
C ILE A 62 0.68 9.03 4.42
N SER A 63 1.15 10.27 4.55
CA SER A 63 2.31 10.64 5.37
C SER A 63 2.10 11.83 6.30
N ASN A 64 0.86 12.34 6.39
CA ASN A 64 0.54 13.48 7.23
C ASN A 64 -0.93 13.49 7.66
N SER A 65 -1.22 14.23 8.72
CA SER A 65 -2.57 14.32 9.30
C SER A 65 -3.59 15.02 8.39
N ARG A 66 -3.17 15.91 7.48
CA ARG A 66 -4.10 16.57 6.54
C ARG A 66 -4.65 15.59 5.53
N ALA A 67 -3.80 14.70 5.00
CA ALA A 67 -4.26 13.61 4.12
C ALA A 67 -5.20 12.66 4.88
N ALA A 68 -4.86 12.30 6.12
CA ALA A 68 -5.71 11.49 6.99
C ALA A 68 -7.11 12.13 7.16
N ASP A 69 -7.17 13.43 7.43
CA ASP A 69 -8.44 14.18 7.57
C ASP A 69 -9.29 14.17 6.29
N VAL A 70 -8.67 14.24 5.12
CA VAL A 70 -9.40 14.15 3.85
C VAL A 70 -10.09 12.80 3.75
N TYR A 71 -9.35 11.70 3.93
CA TYR A 71 -9.91 10.36 3.85
C TYR A 71 -10.93 10.07 4.96
N LYS A 72 -10.75 10.64 6.16
CA LYS A 72 -11.76 10.58 7.21
C LYS A 72 -13.07 11.21 6.77
N ARG A 73 -13.05 12.41 6.14
CA ARG A 73 -14.25 13.07 5.63
C ARG A 73 -14.92 12.28 4.50
N MET A 74 -14.16 11.48 3.76
CA MET A 74 -14.72 10.55 2.77
C MET A 74 -15.34 9.30 3.40
N GLY A 75 -15.16 9.08 4.71
CA GLY A 75 -15.75 7.96 5.44
C GLY A 75 -14.80 6.78 5.68
N ALA A 76 -13.51 6.94 5.42
CA ALA A 76 -12.53 5.92 5.79
C ALA A 76 -12.51 5.70 7.31
N VAL A 77 -12.34 4.45 7.73
CA VAL A 77 -12.24 4.07 9.15
C VAL A 77 -10.81 3.75 9.58
N ARG A 78 -9.93 3.46 8.62
CA ARG A 78 -8.51 3.15 8.82
C ARG A 78 -7.68 3.70 7.67
N ILE A 79 -6.43 4.05 7.96
CA ILE A 79 -5.42 4.40 6.97
C ILE A 79 -4.19 3.53 7.15
N VAL A 80 -3.58 3.08 6.03
CA VAL A 80 -2.25 2.48 6.03
C VAL A 80 -1.26 3.57 5.68
N LEU A 81 -0.30 3.84 6.56
CA LEU A 81 0.67 4.90 6.34
C LEU A 81 1.67 4.54 5.22
N ALA A 82 2.24 5.59 4.63
CA ALA A 82 3.39 5.45 3.75
C ALA A 82 4.56 4.79 4.49
N ARG A 83 5.31 3.94 3.79
CA ARG A 83 6.47 3.22 4.37
C ARG A 83 7.63 4.14 4.71
N GLU A 84 7.61 5.36 4.19
CA GLU A 84 8.57 6.42 4.44
C GLU A 84 8.37 7.12 5.80
N CYS A 85 7.25 6.88 6.48
CA CYS A 85 6.96 7.50 7.77
C CYS A 85 7.88 6.94 8.87
N SER A 86 8.63 7.83 9.50
CA SER A 86 9.37 7.53 10.73
C SER A 86 8.43 7.37 11.94
N LEU A 87 8.93 6.80 13.03
CA LEU A 87 8.18 6.67 14.28
C LEU A 87 7.68 8.03 14.81
N ASP A 88 8.48 9.09 14.66
CA ASP A 88 8.10 10.43 15.10
C ASP A 88 6.97 11.02 14.24
N GLU A 89 6.97 10.74 12.95
CA GLU A 89 5.89 11.16 12.05
C GLU A 89 4.61 10.39 12.35
N ILE A 90 4.70 9.10 12.62
CA ILE A 90 3.56 8.28 13.07
C ILE A 90 2.93 8.90 14.33
N LYS A 91 3.74 9.21 15.35
CA LYS A 91 3.26 9.87 16.59
C LYS A 91 2.57 11.20 16.31
N LYS A 92 3.14 12.03 15.41
CA LYS A 92 2.55 13.33 15.03
C LYS A 92 1.22 13.18 14.29
N ILE A 93 1.09 12.16 13.45
CA ILE A 93 -0.16 11.85 12.74
C ILE A 93 -1.19 11.34 13.77
N ARG A 94 -0.80 10.37 14.60
CA ARG A 94 -1.68 9.80 15.64
C ARG A 94 -2.27 10.86 16.57
N ALA A 95 -1.48 11.83 16.96
CA ALA A 95 -1.91 12.93 17.85
C ALA A 95 -3.01 13.83 17.23
N LYS A 96 -3.22 13.75 15.91
CA LYS A 96 -4.14 14.64 15.17
C LYS A 96 -5.28 13.90 14.47
N THR A 97 -5.34 12.57 14.52
CA THR A 97 -6.44 11.81 13.92
C THR A 97 -6.91 10.74 14.89
N ASP A 98 -8.20 10.42 14.83
CA ASP A 98 -8.84 9.32 15.54
C ASP A 98 -9.07 8.09 14.64
N LEU A 99 -8.68 8.16 13.35
CA LEU A 99 -8.69 7.00 12.47
C LEU A 99 -7.82 5.87 13.03
N GLU A 100 -8.21 4.63 12.80
CA GLU A 100 -7.28 3.52 13.01
C GLU A 100 -6.06 3.70 12.09
N ILE A 101 -4.86 3.52 12.63
CA ILE A 101 -3.62 3.60 11.87
C ILE A 101 -3.02 2.20 11.74
N GLU A 102 -2.58 1.88 10.54
CA GLU A 102 -1.85 0.66 10.21
C GLU A 102 -0.50 1.02 9.62
N ALA A 103 0.56 0.30 9.99
CA ALA A 103 1.91 0.47 9.47
C ALA A 103 2.56 -0.88 9.20
N PHE A 104 3.48 -0.92 8.25
CA PHE A 104 4.31 -2.10 8.02
C PHE A 104 5.32 -2.26 9.14
N VAL A 105 5.47 -3.47 9.63
CA VAL A 105 6.40 -3.81 10.72
C VAL A 105 7.44 -4.84 10.29
N HIS A 106 7.19 -5.60 9.23
CA HIS A 106 8.10 -6.63 8.74
C HIS A 106 7.88 -6.92 7.25
N GLY A 107 8.96 -7.32 6.57
CA GLY A 107 8.93 -7.85 5.21
C GLY A 107 9.62 -6.95 4.19
N ALA A 108 9.48 -7.35 2.93
CA ALA A 108 10.15 -6.73 1.80
C ALA A 108 9.71 -5.28 1.58
N MET A 109 10.69 -4.35 1.56
CA MET A 109 10.46 -2.97 1.16
C MET A 109 10.43 -2.86 -0.35
N CYS A 110 9.45 -2.14 -0.89
CA CYS A 110 9.39 -1.83 -2.31
C CYS A 110 10.34 -0.68 -2.65
N ILE A 111 11.04 -0.78 -3.79
CA ILE A 111 11.93 0.28 -4.27
C ILE A 111 11.17 1.54 -4.71
N ALA A 112 9.92 1.38 -5.13
CA ALA A 112 9.09 2.48 -5.62
C ALA A 112 8.16 3.01 -4.54
N VAL A 113 7.69 4.26 -4.71
CA VAL A 113 6.50 4.74 -4.02
C VAL A 113 5.35 3.77 -4.28
N SER A 114 4.60 3.44 -3.24
CA SER A 114 3.54 2.42 -3.31
C SER A 114 2.53 2.73 -4.41
N GLY A 115 2.22 1.72 -5.23
CA GLY A 115 1.26 1.84 -6.34
C GLY A 115 1.76 2.63 -7.56
N ARG A 116 3.07 2.90 -7.68
CA ARG A 116 3.65 3.71 -8.77
C ARG A 116 4.91 3.10 -9.34
N CYS A 117 4.87 1.81 -9.68
CA CYS A 117 5.99 1.09 -10.26
C CYS A 117 5.65 0.56 -11.65
N PHE A 118 6.47 0.91 -12.65
CA PHE A 118 6.33 0.43 -14.03
C PHE A 118 7.34 -0.65 -14.41
N MET A 119 8.23 -1.06 -13.49
CA MET A 119 9.33 -1.96 -13.81
C MET A 119 8.86 -3.34 -14.30
N SER A 120 7.89 -3.95 -13.62
CA SER A 120 7.29 -5.22 -14.06
C SER A 120 6.59 -5.07 -15.41
N HIS A 121 5.91 -3.94 -15.64
CA HIS A 121 5.23 -3.71 -16.91
C HIS A 121 6.22 -3.53 -18.06
N HIS A 122 7.25 -2.72 -17.87
CA HIS A 122 8.26 -2.46 -18.89
C HIS A 122 9.02 -3.73 -19.28
N LEU A 123 9.43 -4.54 -18.33
CA LEU A 123 10.25 -5.73 -18.59
C LEU A 123 9.45 -6.96 -19.00
N PHE A 124 8.21 -7.09 -18.56
CA PHE A 124 7.46 -8.35 -18.68
C PHE A 124 5.98 -8.19 -19.08
N GLY A 125 5.54 -6.97 -19.37
CA GLY A 125 4.13 -6.70 -19.69
C GLY A 125 3.15 -6.90 -18.51
N LYS A 126 3.67 -7.04 -17.27
CA LYS A 126 2.88 -7.30 -16.05
C LYS A 126 2.79 -6.05 -15.19
N SER A 127 1.59 -5.50 -15.03
CA SER A 127 1.42 -4.25 -14.30
C SER A 127 1.44 -4.44 -12.77
N ALA A 128 2.50 -3.98 -12.12
CA ALA A 128 2.58 -3.96 -10.66
C ALA A 128 1.49 -3.08 -10.02
N ASN A 129 1.08 -2.01 -10.71
CA ASN A 129 0.02 -1.10 -10.25
C ASN A 129 -1.38 -1.74 -10.37
N ARG A 130 -1.48 -2.85 -11.10
CA ARG A 130 -2.67 -3.67 -11.25
C ARG A 130 -2.59 -5.00 -10.49
N GLY A 131 -1.66 -5.12 -9.54
CA GLY A 131 -1.50 -6.31 -8.69
C GLY A 131 -0.59 -7.40 -9.26
N GLU A 132 -0.01 -7.24 -10.46
CA GLU A 132 0.81 -8.26 -11.14
C GLU A 132 2.33 -8.00 -10.96
N CYS A 133 2.76 -7.59 -9.77
CA CYS A 133 4.18 -7.38 -9.51
C CYS A 133 4.93 -8.72 -9.44
N ILE A 134 5.90 -8.94 -10.35
CA ILE A 134 6.76 -10.12 -10.37
C ILE A 134 8.14 -9.86 -9.73
N GLN A 135 8.28 -8.76 -9.01
CA GLN A 135 9.47 -8.37 -8.23
C GLN A 135 10.78 -8.34 -9.05
N PRO A 136 10.84 -7.71 -10.23
CA PRO A 136 12.06 -7.67 -11.02
C PRO A 136 13.20 -6.95 -10.29
N CYS A 137 12.88 -6.00 -9.40
CA CYS A 137 13.87 -5.30 -8.58
C CYS A 137 14.65 -6.20 -7.60
N ARG A 138 14.21 -7.45 -7.39
CA ARG A 138 14.86 -8.43 -6.51
C ARG A 138 15.67 -9.48 -7.26
N ARG A 139 15.94 -9.24 -8.54
CA ARG A 139 16.77 -10.10 -9.37
C ARG A 139 18.22 -9.62 -9.33
N GLU A 140 19.12 -10.48 -9.78
CA GLU A 140 20.51 -10.12 -10.06
C GLU A 140 20.58 -9.13 -11.23
N PHE A 141 21.46 -8.15 -11.12
CA PHE A 141 21.72 -7.14 -12.13
C PHE A 141 23.19 -7.07 -12.47
N GLU A 142 23.48 -6.99 -13.77
CA GLU A 142 24.74 -6.52 -14.30
C GLU A 142 24.61 -5.05 -14.68
N VAL A 143 25.46 -4.21 -14.10
CA VAL A 143 25.51 -2.77 -14.44
C VAL A 143 26.74 -2.50 -15.25
N HIS A 144 26.57 -2.03 -16.48
CA HIS A 144 27.64 -1.67 -17.37
C HIS A 144 27.76 -0.14 -17.48
N ASP A 145 28.95 0.36 -17.15
CA ASP A 145 29.28 1.78 -17.33
C ASP A 145 29.94 1.98 -18.71
N ASN A 146 29.18 2.53 -19.65
CA ASN A 146 29.66 2.78 -21.00
C ASN A 146 30.76 3.84 -21.11
N ALA A 147 30.97 4.67 -20.08
CA ALA A 147 32.00 5.73 -20.08
C ALA A 147 33.40 5.16 -19.78
N ILE A 148 33.50 4.12 -18.97
CA ILE A 148 34.78 3.54 -18.55
C ILE A 148 34.91 2.05 -18.93
N ASP A 149 33.98 1.53 -19.75
CA ASP A 149 33.93 0.14 -20.19
C ASP A 149 34.13 -0.87 -19.03
N ASN A 150 33.39 -0.65 -17.94
CA ASN A 150 33.45 -1.47 -16.75
C ASN A 150 32.07 -2.04 -16.41
N SER A 151 32.03 -3.32 -16.09
CA SER A 151 30.81 -4.03 -15.69
C SER A 151 30.89 -4.48 -14.24
N LEU A 152 29.84 -4.24 -13.48
CA LEU A 152 29.66 -4.67 -12.10
C LEU A 152 28.50 -5.66 -12.04
N ILE A 153 28.77 -6.87 -11.59
CA ILE A 153 27.74 -7.83 -11.21
C ILE A 153 27.37 -7.52 -9.76
N ILE A 154 26.16 -7.04 -9.55
CA ILE A 154 25.71 -6.54 -8.24
C ILE A 154 25.00 -7.64 -7.44
N GLY A 155 24.70 -8.77 -8.08
CA GLY A 155 23.93 -9.83 -7.45
C GLY A 155 22.53 -9.35 -7.02
N GLU A 156 22.01 -9.92 -5.95
CA GLU A 156 20.75 -9.52 -5.34
C GLU A 156 20.95 -8.41 -4.28
N ASP A 157 22.06 -7.68 -4.34
CA ASP A 157 22.51 -6.73 -3.32
C ASP A 157 22.13 -5.27 -3.61
N TYR A 158 20.90 -4.91 -3.26
CA TYR A 158 20.45 -3.56 -2.91
C TYR A 158 20.57 -2.40 -3.92
N VAL A 159 21.09 -2.56 -5.11
CA VAL A 159 21.05 -1.47 -6.09
C VAL A 159 19.62 -1.24 -6.57
N MET A 160 18.89 -2.34 -6.80
CA MET A 160 17.47 -2.32 -7.15
C MET A 160 16.60 -3.05 -6.12
N SER A 161 17.21 -3.78 -5.16
CA SER A 161 16.51 -4.47 -4.08
C SER A 161 16.74 -3.73 -2.76
N PRO A 162 15.76 -2.98 -2.25
CA PRO A 162 15.88 -2.36 -0.93
C PRO A 162 15.91 -3.43 0.16
N LYS A 163 16.50 -3.07 1.31
CA LYS A 163 16.54 -3.93 2.49
C LYS A 163 15.14 -4.30 2.96
N ASP A 164 15.02 -5.44 3.62
CA ASP A 164 13.78 -5.82 4.28
C ASP A 164 13.59 -5.01 5.57
N LEU A 165 12.35 -4.66 5.85
CA LEU A 165 11.96 -4.04 7.11
C LEU A 165 11.88 -5.12 8.19
N CYS A 166 12.45 -4.84 9.35
CA CYS A 166 12.26 -5.63 10.57
C CYS A 166 12.21 -4.69 11.78
N THR A 167 11.07 -4.63 12.42
CA THR A 167 10.85 -3.75 13.58
C THR A 167 10.75 -4.51 14.90
N VAL A 168 11.12 -5.78 14.94
CA VAL A 168 10.96 -6.64 16.12
C VAL A 168 11.63 -6.04 17.38
N GLU A 169 12.74 -5.32 17.19
CA GLU A 169 13.51 -4.72 18.30
C GLU A 169 12.86 -3.47 18.90
N PHE A 170 11.87 -2.87 18.22
CA PHE A 170 11.16 -1.66 18.69
C PHE A 170 9.66 -1.68 18.40
N ILE A 171 9.08 -2.87 18.29
CA ILE A 171 7.64 -3.04 18.03
C ILE A 171 6.78 -2.48 19.16
N ASP A 172 7.28 -2.50 20.39
CA ASP A 172 6.69 -1.86 21.58
C ASP A 172 6.50 -0.36 21.37
N GLN A 173 7.48 0.32 20.80
CA GLN A 173 7.40 1.75 20.50
C GLN A 173 6.35 2.07 19.42
N LEU A 174 6.11 1.17 18.48
CA LEU A 174 5.04 1.30 17.50
C LEU A 174 3.66 1.15 18.14
N ILE A 175 3.51 0.19 19.06
CA ILE A 175 2.28 0.00 19.84
C ILE A 175 2.01 1.23 20.71
N GLU A 176 3.03 1.77 21.39
CA GLU A 176 2.93 3.00 22.20
C GLU A 176 2.59 4.22 21.33
N ALA A 177 3.03 4.24 20.07
CA ALA A 177 2.68 5.28 19.11
C ALA A 177 1.21 5.20 18.62
N GLY A 178 0.49 4.12 18.98
CA GLY A 178 -0.93 3.94 18.67
C GLY A 178 -1.21 3.23 17.34
N ILE A 179 -0.30 2.32 16.93
CA ILE A 179 -0.46 1.43 15.78
C ILE A 179 -1.23 0.15 16.22
#